data_5660faaf1ad7ed9faaf475e40fc91eba
#
_entry.id   5660faaf1ad7ed9faaf475e40fc91eba
#
_cell.length_a   1.000
_cell.length_b   1.000
_cell.length_c   1.000
_cell.angle_alpha   90.00
_cell.angle_beta   90.00
_cell.angle_gamma   90.00
#
_symmetry.space_group_name_H-M   'P 1'
#
loop_
_entity.id
_entity.type
_entity.pdbx_description
1 polymer ?
#
loop_
_entity_poly.entity_id
_entity_poly.type
_entity_poly.pdbx_seq_one_letter_code
_entity_poly.pdbx_strand_id
1 'polypeptide(L)'
;MKPFVAAGIQVAPVAAPLGADTIAANVATALAMVRRCVDATGAELVVVPETVTTGFDPGRAVGPEQLWDLVAPIPGPLTEDAQKLATELRIHLVWPTYEAGPERGVVYNSAAVIGPAGDVLGVYRKTHLFPGERRWGTPGDDVLVVDTDVARMGAVICFDGDFPELARIEAGLGAQVVVRPSAFLRSADIWEMTTRARAYDNHVYVVAPNAVGVDPGGCVYFGNSLIVGPTAEVLGRGTSQPGWVSATIGSDPMTTISPGSSVRQGFDHMVERNLDLYRRYREVLEAPARSPFGPERPAP
;
A
#
# COMPACT_ATOMS: atom_id res chain seq x y z
N MET A 1 8.16 1.00 -19.45
CA MET A 1 8.33 2.01 -18.37
C MET A 1 9.80 2.45 -18.39
N LYS A 2 10.10 3.75 -18.35
CA LYS A 2 11.48 4.23 -18.19
C LYS A 2 11.96 3.95 -16.76
N PRO A 3 13.25 3.67 -16.53
CA PRO A 3 13.77 3.53 -15.18
C PRO A 3 13.62 4.82 -14.36
N PHE A 4 13.20 4.69 -13.10
CA PHE A 4 13.09 5.78 -12.15
C PHE A 4 13.35 5.27 -10.71
N VAL A 5 13.60 6.16 -9.77
CA VAL A 5 13.83 5.80 -8.38
C VAL A 5 12.50 5.80 -7.62
N ALA A 6 12.13 4.65 -7.05
CA ALA A 6 11.02 4.51 -6.12
C ALA A 6 11.54 4.37 -4.68
N ALA A 7 10.79 4.89 -3.71
CA ALA A 7 11.13 4.79 -2.30
C ALA A 7 9.92 4.47 -1.43
N GLY A 8 10.16 3.68 -0.38
CA GLY A 8 9.21 3.39 0.70
C GLY A 8 9.71 3.96 2.01
N ILE A 9 8.91 4.78 2.66
CA ILE A 9 9.24 5.43 3.95
C ILE A 9 8.91 4.50 5.12
N GLN A 10 9.70 4.56 6.18
CA GLN A 10 9.45 3.96 7.48
C GLN A 10 9.41 5.05 8.54
N VAL A 11 8.25 5.30 9.13
CA VAL A 11 8.08 6.21 10.25
C VAL A 11 7.28 5.53 11.36
N ALA A 12 7.55 5.98 12.60
CA ALA A 12 6.80 5.56 13.76
C ALA A 12 5.66 6.56 14.00
N PRO A 13 4.42 6.12 14.17
CA PRO A 13 3.37 6.99 14.66
C PRO A 13 3.67 7.42 16.10
N VAL A 14 3.13 8.56 16.50
CA VAL A 14 3.27 9.03 17.89
C VAL A 14 2.42 8.14 18.80
N ALA A 15 3.07 7.48 19.76
CA ALA A 15 2.44 6.59 20.73
C ALA A 15 1.78 7.38 21.89
N ALA A 16 0.85 8.25 21.54
CA ALA A 16 0.05 9.06 22.47
C ALA A 16 -1.43 8.97 22.07
N PRO A 17 -2.38 9.33 22.95
CA PRO A 17 -3.79 9.36 22.60
C PRO A 17 -4.05 10.15 21.32
N LEU A 18 -4.86 9.60 20.44
CA LEU A 18 -5.15 10.22 19.15
C LEU A 18 -5.90 11.55 19.35
N GLY A 19 -5.41 12.59 18.69
CA GLY A 19 -5.97 13.94 18.72
C GLY A 19 -5.28 14.82 17.69
N ALA A 20 -5.73 16.07 17.55
CA ALA A 20 -5.21 16.99 16.55
C ALA A 20 -3.67 17.19 16.63
N ASP A 21 -3.13 17.32 17.84
CA ASP A 21 -1.69 17.51 18.04
C ASP A 21 -0.88 16.26 17.64
N THR A 22 -1.40 15.07 17.95
CA THR A 22 -0.79 13.78 17.56
C THR A 22 -0.77 13.65 16.04
N ILE A 23 -1.89 13.98 15.39
CA ILE A 23 -2.01 13.96 13.93
C ILE A 23 -1.02 14.97 13.31
N ALA A 24 -0.97 16.18 13.80
CA ALA A 24 -0.04 17.21 13.30
C ALA A 24 1.43 16.76 13.43
N ALA A 25 1.80 16.14 14.55
CA ALA A 25 3.16 15.62 14.78
C ALA A 25 3.49 14.45 13.82
N ASN A 26 2.54 13.55 13.57
CA ASN A 26 2.70 12.47 12.60
C ASN A 26 2.91 13.01 11.18
N VAL A 27 2.06 13.95 10.74
CA VAL A 27 2.17 14.60 9.43
C VAL A 27 3.53 15.26 9.28
N ALA A 28 3.95 16.09 10.25
CA ALA A 28 5.24 16.76 10.20
C ALA A 28 6.42 15.79 10.12
N THR A 29 6.39 14.69 10.90
CA THR A 29 7.41 13.64 10.89
C THR A 29 7.50 12.94 9.54
N ALA A 30 6.36 12.58 8.97
CA ALA A 30 6.32 11.90 7.68
C ALA A 30 6.82 12.80 6.55
N LEU A 31 6.36 14.06 6.49
CA LEU A 31 6.79 15.04 5.48
C LEU A 31 8.31 15.31 5.56
N ALA A 32 8.85 15.46 6.77
CA ALA A 32 10.29 15.63 6.97
C ALA A 32 11.08 14.40 6.48
N MET A 33 10.56 13.19 6.69
CA MET A 33 11.22 11.97 6.22
C MET A 33 11.14 11.84 4.69
N VAL A 34 10.01 12.19 4.07
CA VAL A 34 9.86 12.25 2.61
C VAL A 34 10.89 13.20 2.00
N ARG A 35 11.01 14.43 2.52
CA ARG A 35 12.00 15.41 2.04
C ARG A 35 13.41 14.84 2.11
N ARG A 36 13.82 14.34 3.28
CA ARG A 36 15.17 13.75 3.47
C ARG A 36 15.43 12.58 2.52
N CYS A 37 14.42 11.75 2.27
CA CYS A 37 14.52 10.64 1.34
C CYS A 37 14.76 11.13 -0.09
N VAL A 38 13.97 12.09 -0.57
CA VAL A 38 14.10 12.65 -1.92
C VAL A 38 15.44 13.34 -2.10
N ASP A 39 15.86 14.16 -1.12
CA ASP A 39 17.16 14.83 -1.15
C ASP A 39 18.34 13.84 -1.24
N ALA A 40 18.21 12.68 -0.59
CA ALA A 40 19.27 11.68 -0.55
C ALA A 40 19.28 10.73 -1.76
N THR A 41 18.13 10.48 -2.40
CA THR A 41 17.97 9.40 -3.38
C THR A 41 17.53 9.87 -4.76
N GLY A 42 16.98 11.08 -4.88
CA GLY A 42 16.33 11.55 -6.10
C GLY A 42 15.05 10.77 -6.43
N ALA A 43 14.34 10.22 -5.44
CA ALA A 43 13.14 9.43 -5.68
C ALA A 43 12.05 10.25 -6.38
N GLU A 44 11.47 9.67 -7.42
CA GLU A 44 10.37 10.24 -8.22
C GLU A 44 9.00 9.69 -7.78
N LEU A 45 8.98 8.52 -7.13
CA LEU A 45 7.83 7.95 -6.46
C LEU A 45 8.18 7.68 -5.00
N VAL A 46 7.41 8.24 -4.07
CA VAL A 46 7.54 8.00 -2.64
C VAL A 46 6.23 7.47 -2.09
N VAL A 47 6.30 6.39 -1.33
CA VAL A 47 5.14 5.78 -0.66
C VAL A 47 5.40 5.83 0.85
N VAL A 48 4.46 6.39 1.62
CA VAL A 48 4.54 6.39 3.08
C VAL A 48 3.69 5.26 3.67
N PRO A 49 3.87 4.86 4.95
CA PRO A 49 3.11 3.76 5.55
C PRO A 49 1.60 4.01 5.65
N GLU A 50 0.84 2.94 5.83
CA GLU A 50 -0.61 2.97 6.06
C GLU A 50 -0.97 3.91 7.21
N THR A 51 -2.05 4.70 7.02
CA THR A 51 -2.61 5.62 8.02
C THR A 51 -1.56 6.50 8.72
N VAL A 52 -0.63 7.03 7.91
CA VAL A 52 0.54 7.76 8.41
C VAL A 52 0.19 8.97 9.29
N THR A 53 -1.01 9.52 9.17
CA THR A 53 -1.48 10.68 9.93
C THR A 53 -1.94 10.34 11.35
N THR A 54 -2.49 9.14 11.54
CA THR A 54 -3.17 8.74 12.81
C THR A 54 -2.48 7.58 13.52
N GLY A 55 -1.66 6.79 12.82
CA GLY A 55 -1.40 5.41 13.18
C GLY A 55 -2.59 4.51 12.80
N PHE A 56 -2.38 3.18 12.84
CA PHE A 56 -3.40 2.22 12.40
C PHE A 56 -4.47 1.98 13.46
N ASP A 57 -4.09 1.62 14.69
CA ASP A 57 -5.07 1.46 15.78
C ASP A 57 -5.22 2.81 16.52
N PRO A 58 -6.39 3.45 16.40
CA PRO A 58 -6.64 4.75 17.03
C PRO A 58 -6.78 4.67 18.56
N GLY A 59 -6.77 3.45 19.12
CA GLY A 59 -6.99 3.19 20.55
C GLY A 59 -8.40 2.73 20.88
N ARG A 60 -8.51 2.00 21.99
CA ARG A 60 -9.77 1.36 22.39
C ARG A 60 -10.93 2.31 22.67
N ALA A 61 -10.62 3.55 23.04
CA ALA A 61 -11.61 4.58 23.37
C ALA A 61 -12.17 5.29 22.12
N VAL A 62 -11.55 5.10 20.95
CA VAL A 62 -11.92 5.80 19.71
C VAL A 62 -12.81 4.88 18.89
N GLY A 63 -14.07 5.25 18.75
CA GLY A 63 -15.04 4.63 17.87
C GLY A 63 -15.09 5.32 16.50
N PRO A 64 -15.94 4.85 15.56
CA PRO A 64 -16.02 5.38 14.21
C PRO A 64 -16.41 6.87 14.17
N GLU A 65 -17.32 7.32 15.01
CA GLU A 65 -17.74 8.73 15.06
C GLU A 65 -16.63 9.64 15.57
N GLN A 66 -15.92 9.25 16.64
CA GLN A 66 -14.78 10.01 17.17
C GLN A 66 -13.64 10.07 16.17
N LEU A 67 -13.38 8.98 15.44
CA LEU A 67 -12.36 8.97 14.40
C LEU A 67 -12.79 9.88 13.24
N TRP A 68 -14.06 9.83 12.84
CA TRP A 68 -14.61 10.70 11.80
C TRP A 68 -14.45 12.19 12.14
N ASP A 69 -14.66 12.57 13.40
CA ASP A 69 -14.50 13.97 13.88
C ASP A 69 -13.03 14.44 13.86
N LEU A 70 -12.05 13.52 13.80
CA LEU A 70 -10.61 13.81 13.79
C LEU A 70 -9.98 13.77 12.40
N VAL A 71 -10.65 13.18 11.41
CA VAL A 71 -10.14 13.03 10.05
C VAL A 71 -10.94 13.88 9.06
N ALA A 72 -10.56 13.86 7.79
CA ALA A 72 -11.16 14.72 6.78
C ALA A 72 -11.40 13.95 5.47
N PRO A 73 -12.27 14.46 4.57
CA PRO A 73 -12.34 13.94 3.21
C PRO A 73 -11.02 14.11 2.45
N ILE A 74 -10.84 13.36 1.37
CA ILE A 74 -9.72 13.49 0.43
C ILE A 74 -10.25 14.02 -0.92
N PRO A 75 -9.69 15.12 -1.45
CA PRO A 75 -8.68 16.01 -0.86
C PRO A 75 -9.21 16.80 0.33
N GLY A 76 -8.32 17.19 1.24
CA GLY A 76 -8.67 17.98 2.41
C GLY A 76 -7.48 18.20 3.36
N PRO A 77 -7.72 18.76 4.56
CA PRO A 77 -6.66 19.19 5.47
C PRO A 77 -5.54 18.17 5.74
N LEU A 78 -5.86 16.88 5.77
CA LEU A 78 -4.85 15.83 6.02
C LEU A 78 -4.00 15.49 4.79
N THR A 79 -4.32 16.03 3.62
CA THR A 79 -3.55 15.84 2.37
C THR A 79 -2.90 17.13 1.87
N GLU A 80 -3.31 18.31 2.32
CA GLU A 80 -2.85 19.61 1.80
C GLU A 80 -1.33 19.78 1.88
N ASP A 81 -0.72 19.48 3.00
CA ASP A 81 0.73 19.64 3.17
C ASP A 81 1.52 18.57 2.38
N ALA A 82 0.95 17.37 2.21
CA ALA A 82 1.51 16.36 1.31
C ALA A 82 1.43 16.81 -0.16
N GLN A 83 0.32 17.44 -0.58
CA GLN A 83 0.16 18.01 -1.92
C GLN A 83 1.17 19.14 -2.19
N LYS A 84 1.36 20.05 -1.22
CA LYS A 84 2.38 21.12 -1.30
C LYS A 84 3.79 20.53 -1.43
N LEU A 85 4.10 19.51 -0.61
CA LEU A 85 5.41 18.87 -0.65
C LEU A 85 5.65 18.12 -1.97
N ALA A 86 4.64 17.42 -2.50
CA ALA A 86 4.72 16.75 -3.79
C ALA A 86 5.02 17.74 -4.92
N THR A 87 4.37 18.91 -4.90
CA THR A 87 4.64 20.00 -5.87
C THR A 87 6.05 20.56 -5.72
N GLU A 88 6.48 20.84 -4.50
CA GLU A 88 7.80 21.41 -4.23
C GLU A 88 8.92 20.47 -4.71
N LEU A 89 8.80 19.18 -4.40
CA LEU A 89 9.80 18.17 -4.73
C LEU A 89 9.62 17.59 -6.15
N ARG A 90 8.49 17.88 -6.81
CA ARG A 90 8.11 17.34 -8.13
C ARG A 90 8.09 15.83 -8.16
N ILE A 91 7.46 15.21 -7.17
CA ILE A 91 7.38 13.76 -7.00
C ILE A 91 5.93 13.27 -7.07
N HIS A 92 5.75 11.98 -7.37
CA HIS A 92 4.54 11.27 -7.04
C HIS A 92 4.62 10.82 -5.58
N LEU A 93 3.60 11.16 -4.79
CA LEU A 93 3.52 10.82 -3.37
C LEU A 93 2.26 10.01 -3.09
N VAL A 94 2.42 8.80 -2.58
CA VAL A 94 1.29 8.02 -2.08
C VAL A 94 1.16 8.28 -0.59
N TRP A 95 0.02 8.89 -0.22
CA TRP A 95 -0.27 9.39 1.12
C TRP A 95 -1.48 8.69 1.73
N PRO A 96 -1.26 7.63 2.53
CA PRO A 96 -2.34 6.91 3.21
C PRO A 96 -2.77 7.62 4.49
N THR A 97 -4.09 7.72 4.67
CA THR A 97 -4.72 8.29 5.87
C THR A 97 -6.10 7.69 6.08
N TYR A 98 -6.66 7.80 7.27
CA TYR A 98 -8.10 7.64 7.40
C TYR A 98 -8.82 8.83 6.77
N GLU A 99 -9.90 8.52 6.04
CA GLU A 99 -10.73 9.46 5.29
C GLU A 99 -12.12 9.53 5.90
N ALA A 100 -12.62 10.73 6.16
CA ALA A 100 -14.02 10.93 6.54
C ALA A 100 -14.93 10.68 5.33
N GLY A 101 -15.82 9.71 5.45
CA GLY A 101 -16.87 9.48 4.47
C GLY A 101 -17.99 10.53 4.55
N PRO A 102 -19.01 10.43 3.66
CA PRO A 102 -20.07 11.43 3.54
C PRO A 102 -20.98 11.51 4.77
N GLU A 103 -21.06 10.45 5.54
CA GLU A 103 -21.87 10.36 6.76
C GLU A 103 -20.99 10.23 7.99
N ARG A 104 -21.37 10.89 9.10
CA ARG A 104 -20.64 10.80 10.36
C ARG A 104 -20.56 9.34 10.83
N GLY A 105 -19.36 8.88 11.12
CA GLY A 105 -19.08 7.49 11.51
C GLY A 105 -18.69 6.57 10.33
N VAL A 106 -18.82 7.02 9.08
CA VAL A 106 -18.26 6.33 7.92
C VAL A 106 -16.82 6.77 7.74
N VAL A 107 -15.88 5.88 8.01
CA VAL A 107 -14.43 6.15 7.92
C VAL A 107 -13.77 5.12 7.03
N TYR A 108 -13.06 5.57 6.01
CA TYR A 108 -12.28 4.71 5.12
C TYR A 108 -10.79 4.76 5.47
N ASN A 109 -10.12 3.63 5.30
CA ASN A 109 -8.66 3.57 5.26
C ASN A 109 -8.24 3.79 3.82
N SER A 110 -7.72 4.96 3.51
CA SER A 110 -7.54 5.42 2.14
C SER A 110 -6.08 5.75 1.82
N ALA A 111 -5.70 5.61 0.55
CA ALA A 111 -4.42 6.04 0.03
C ALA A 111 -4.65 7.03 -1.13
N ALA A 112 -4.26 8.28 -0.93
CA ALA A 112 -4.26 9.29 -1.98
C ALA A 112 -3.00 9.14 -2.82
N VAL A 113 -3.15 9.06 -4.14
CA VAL A 113 -2.05 9.19 -5.10
C VAL A 113 -1.98 10.65 -5.53
N ILE A 114 -0.91 11.33 -5.15
CA ILE A 114 -0.69 12.75 -5.39
C ILE A 114 0.36 12.91 -6.48
N GLY A 115 0.06 13.69 -7.51
CA GLY A 115 0.94 13.99 -8.62
C GLY A 115 1.94 15.11 -8.33
N PRO A 116 2.94 15.31 -9.22
CA PRO A 116 3.97 16.35 -9.05
C PRO A 116 3.42 17.78 -9.21
N ALA A 117 2.19 17.95 -9.66
CA ALA A 117 1.47 19.23 -9.66
C ALA A 117 0.69 19.49 -8.35
N GLY A 118 0.70 18.52 -7.42
CA GLY A 118 -0.04 18.58 -6.16
C GLY A 118 -1.51 18.16 -6.27
N ASP A 119 -1.94 17.72 -7.42
CA ASP A 119 -3.28 17.20 -7.65
C ASP A 119 -3.42 15.77 -7.11
N VAL A 120 -4.60 15.42 -6.63
CA VAL A 120 -4.95 14.05 -6.26
C VAL A 120 -5.39 13.32 -7.51
N LEU A 121 -4.53 12.44 -8.03
CA LEU A 121 -4.76 11.65 -9.24
C LEU A 121 -5.79 10.55 -9.03
N GLY A 122 -5.90 10.05 -7.79
CA GLY A 122 -6.87 9.04 -7.40
C GLY A 122 -6.79 8.72 -5.91
N VAL A 123 -7.83 8.07 -5.41
CA VAL A 123 -7.93 7.63 -4.01
C VAL A 123 -8.35 6.17 -4.00
N TYR A 124 -7.54 5.33 -3.40
CA TYR A 124 -7.90 3.94 -3.11
C TYR A 124 -8.44 3.84 -1.69
N ARG A 125 -9.55 3.16 -1.50
CA ARG A 125 -10.13 2.81 -0.20
C ARG A 125 -9.96 1.32 0.04
N LYS A 126 -9.35 0.96 1.16
CA LYS A 126 -9.05 -0.43 1.54
C LYS A 126 -10.30 -1.30 1.50
N THR A 127 -10.27 -2.37 0.72
CA THR A 127 -11.43 -3.25 0.49
C THR A 127 -11.49 -4.39 1.49
N HIS A 128 -10.34 -4.88 1.99
CA HIS A 128 -10.26 -5.95 2.98
C HIS A 128 -9.78 -5.40 4.32
N LEU A 129 -10.74 -5.09 5.19
CA LEU A 129 -10.42 -4.62 6.53
C LEU A 129 -9.79 -5.71 7.39
N PHE A 130 -8.67 -5.38 8.05
CA PHE A 130 -8.10 -6.25 9.05
C PHE A 130 -9.12 -6.51 10.19
N PRO A 131 -9.15 -7.70 10.83
CA PRO A 131 -10.22 -8.02 11.79
C PRO A 131 -10.45 -6.97 12.87
N GLY A 132 -9.38 -6.37 13.42
CA GLY A 132 -9.48 -5.31 14.42
C GLY A 132 -10.04 -4.00 13.88
N GLU A 133 -9.75 -3.68 12.63
CA GLU A 133 -10.13 -2.43 11.95
C GLU A 133 -11.65 -2.31 11.72
N ARG A 134 -12.36 -3.44 11.66
CA ARG A 134 -13.81 -3.47 11.49
C ARG A 134 -14.60 -2.75 12.58
N ARG A 135 -13.95 -2.41 13.70
CA ARG A 135 -14.57 -1.63 14.79
C ARG A 135 -14.79 -0.16 14.43
N TRP A 136 -13.99 0.38 13.52
CA TRP A 136 -14.00 1.81 13.16
C TRP A 136 -13.95 2.07 11.67
N GLY A 137 -13.55 1.11 10.84
CA GLY A 137 -13.38 1.27 9.40
C GLY A 137 -14.58 0.76 8.61
N THR A 138 -14.82 1.40 7.48
CA THR A 138 -15.76 1.00 6.43
C THR A 138 -14.95 0.47 5.25
N PRO A 139 -15.28 -0.68 4.66
CA PRO A 139 -14.58 -1.17 3.48
C PRO A 139 -14.87 -0.31 2.26
N GLY A 140 -13.85 -0.15 1.40
CA GLY A 140 -14.03 0.31 0.02
C GLY A 140 -14.65 -0.78 -0.85
N ASP A 141 -15.04 -0.42 -2.06
CA ASP A 141 -15.78 -1.27 -3.00
C ASP A 141 -15.22 -1.26 -4.43
N ASP A 142 -14.05 -0.61 -4.64
CA ASP A 142 -13.44 -0.50 -5.96
C ASP A 142 -11.91 -0.65 -5.89
N VAL A 143 -11.28 -0.86 -7.04
CA VAL A 143 -9.83 -0.89 -7.23
C VAL A 143 -9.35 0.44 -7.79
N LEU A 144 -8.08 0.75 -7.62
CA LEU A 144 -7.47 1.95 -8.19
C LEU A 144 -6.33 1.58 -9.14
N VAL A 145 -6.43 2.03 -10.38
CA VAL A 145 -5.29 2.07 -11.31
C VAL A 145 -5.26 3.44 -11.97
N VAL A 146 -4.15 4.18 -11.78
CA VAL A 146 -3.97 5.53 -12.30
C VAL A 146 -2.75 5.60 -13.23
N ASP A 147 -2.85 6.43 -14.26
CA ASP A 147 -1.71 6.79 -15.09
C ASP A 147 -0.92 7.92 -14.43
N THR A 148 0.40 7.73 -14.32
CA THR A 148 1.33 8.75 -13.83
C THR A 148 2.44 8.95 -14.85
N ASP A 149 3.26 10.00 -14.68
CA ASP A 149 4.40 10.27 -15.59
C ASP A 149 5.47 9.18 -15.54
N VAL A 150 5.54 8.41 -14.45
CA VAL A 150 6.58 7.39 -14.24
C VAL A 150 6.08 5.98 -14.52
N ALA A 151 4.82 5.66 -14.18
CA ALA A 151 4.25 4.33 -14.38
C ALA A 151 2.72 4.35 -14.32
N ARG A 152 2.07 3.31 -14.84
CA ARG A 152 0.69 3.00 -14.49
C ARG A 152 0.67 2.28 -13.14
N MET A 153 0.00 2.86 -12.14
CA MET A 153 0.12 2.49 -10.74
C MET A 153 -1.20 1.98 -10.17
N GLY A 154 -1.15 0.80 -9.53
CA GLY A 154 -2.22 0.26 -8.68
C GLY A 154 -1.91 0.49 -7.21
N ALA A 155 -2.92 0.37 -6.35
CA ALA A 155 -2.77 0.54 -4.90
C ALA A 155 -3.58 -0.50 -4.11
N VAL A 156 -2.90 -1.20 -3.22
CA VAL A 156 -3.50 -2.07 -2.19
C VAL A 156 -2.98 -1.64 -0.83
N ILE A 157 -3.78 -1.78 0.24
CA ILE A 157 -3.35 -1.37 1.58
C ILE A 157 -3.16 -2.60 2.48
N CYS A 158 -1.94 -2.83 2.97
CA CYS A 158 -1.60 -3.76 4.03
C CYS A 158 -2.22 -5.16 3.87
N PHE A 159 -3.34 -5.43 4.58
CA PHE A 159 -4.06 -6.70 4.58
C PHE A 159 -4.61 -7.08 3.20
N ASP A 160 -4.94 -6.12 2.35
CA ASP A 160 -5.33 -6.36 0.95
C ASP A 160 -4.29 -7.22 0.21
N GLY A 161 -3.01 -7.03 0.51
CA GLY A 161 -1.93 -7.79 -0.10
C GLY A 161 -1.92 -9.29 0.23
N ASP A 162 -2.72 -9.76 1.16
CA ASP A 162 -2.93 -11.18 1.43
C ASP A 162 -3.85 -11.83 0.39
N PHE A 163 -4.68 -11.03 -0.29
CA PHE A 163 -5.65 -11.47 -1.27
C PHE A 163 -5.06 -11.33 -2.67
N PRO A 164 -4.79 -12.45 -3.39
CA PRO A 164 -4.15 -12.41 -4.70
C PRO A 164 -5.00 -11.74 -5.76
N GLU A 165 -6.31 -11.69 -5.58
CA GLU A 165 -7.27 -11.19 -6.55
C GLU A 165 -7.08 -9.70 -6.84
N LEU A 166 -6.83 -8.86 -5.82
CA LEU A 166 -6.69 -7.41 -6.00
C LEU A 166 -5.52 -7.05 -6.91
N ALA A 167 -4.31 -7.50 -6.58
CA ALA A 167 -3.15 -7.24 -7.41
C ALA A 167 -3.30 -7.84 -8.82
N ARG A 168 -4.04 -8.97 -8.96
CA ARG A 168 -4.38 -9.57 -10.24
C ARG A 168 -5.30 -8.69 -11.06
N ILE A 169 -6.32 -8.09 -10.44
CA ILE A 169 -7.23 -7.15 -11.11
C ILE A 169 -6.46 -5.92 -11.57
N GLU A 170 -5.66 -5.32 -10.69
CA GLU A 170 -4.85 -4.13 -11.01
C GLU A 170 -3.87 -4.38 -12.17
N ALA A 171 -3.15 -5.51 -12.13
CA ALA A 171 -2.27 -5.92 -13.23
C ALA A 171 -3.06 -6.16 -14.53
N GLY A 172 -4.25 -6.75 -14.44
CA GLY A 172 -5.16 -6.93 -15.57
C GLY A 172 -5.66 -5.62 -16.18
N LEU A 173 -5.77 -4.57 -15.35
CA LEU A 173 -6.06 -3.19 -15.78
C LEU A 173 -4.79 -2.45 -16.26
N GLY A 174 -3.64 -3.11 -16.27
CA GLY A 174 -2.39 -2.60 -16.82
C GLY A 174 -1.46 -1.93 -15.81
N ALA A 175 -1.65 -2.11 -14.51
CA ALA A 175 -0.71 -1.63 -13.52
C ALA A 175 0.68 -2.24 -13.74
N GLN A 176 1.71 -1.41 -13.71
CA GLN A 176 3.12 -1.78 -13.82
C GLN A 176 3.80 -1.78 -12.44
N VAL A 177 3.28 -0.93 -11.56
CA VAL A 177 3.69 -0.81 -10.15
C VAL A 177 2.46 -0.94 -9.27
N VAL A 178 2.52 -1.76 -8.26
CA VAL A 178 1.53 -1.83 -7.18
C VAL A 178 2.16 -1.29 -5.91
N VAL A 179 1.57 -0.27 -5.32
CA VAL A 179 2.00 0.24 -4.02
C VAL A 179 1.24 -0.46 -2.91
N ARG A 180 1.95 -0.84 -1.83
CA ARG A 180 1.36 -1.51 -0.66
C ARG A 180 1.74 -0.81 0.63
N PRO A 181 1.24 0.41 0.89
CA PRO A 181 1.43 1.04 2.19
C PRO A 181 0.86 0.17 3.30
N SER A 182 1.62 0.01 4.40
CA SER A 182 1.27 -0.97 5.43
C SER A 182 1.61 -0.51 6.85
N ALA A 183 0.80 -0.99 7.78
CA ALA A 183 1.06 -1.09 9.21
C ALA A 183 0.99 -2.58 9.60
N PHE A 184 1.87 -3.38 9.00
CA PHE A 184 1.84 -4.83 9.09
C PHE A 184 2.50 -5.29 10.39
N LEU A 185 1.77 -6.09 11.18
CA LEU A 185 2.14 -6.43 12.56
C LEU A 185 2.28 -7.94 12.83
N ARG A 186 1.99 -8.82 11.85
CA ARG A 186 2.01 -10.28 12.07
C ARG A 186 3.43 -10.84 12.08
N SER A 187 3.98 -11.25 10.95
CA SER A 187 5.35 -11.76 10.85
C SER A 187 6.06 -11.24 9.60
N ALA A 188 7.39 -11.08 9.71
CA ALA A 188 8.22 -10.66 8.60
C ALA A 188 8.20 -11.70 7.45
N ASP A 189 8.08 -12.97 7.75
CA ASP A 189 8.05 -14.04 6.75
C ASP A 189 6.77 -13.97 5.89
N ILE A 190 5.61 -13.78 6.53
CA ILE A 190 4.33 -13.60 5.82
C ILE A 190 4.36 -12.31 5.01
N TRP A 191 4.90 -11.23 5.58
CA TRP A 191 5.07 -9.94 4.93
C TRP A 191 5.88 -10.06 3.64
N GLU A 192 7.07 -10.66 3.71
CA GLU A 192 7.94 -10.87 2.56
C GLU A 192 7.30 -11.81 1.54
N MET A 193 6.79 -12.95 1.99
CA MET A 193 6.17 -13.95 1.13
C MET A 193 5.02 -13.35 0.31
N THR A 194 4.08 -12.68 0.97
CA THR A 194 2.92 -12.10 0.27
C THR A 194 3.30 -10.95 -0.64
N THR A 195 4.27 -10.11 -0.27
CA THR A 195 4.74 -9.01 -1.12
C THR A 195 5.43 -9.54 -2.37
N ARG A 196 6.32 -10.52 -2.24
CA ARG A 196 7.01 -11.16 -3.37
C ARG A 196 6.05 -11.92 -4.28
N ALA A 197 5.07 -12.63 -3.70
CA ALA A 197 4.05 -13.32 -4.48
C ALA A 197 3.22 -12.34 -5.34
N ARG A 198 2.80 -11.19 -4.78
CA ARG A 198 2.05 -10.18 -5.57
C ARG A 198 2.87 -9.64 -6.74
N ALA A 199 4.17 -9.45 -6.56
CA ALA A 199 5.07 -9.04 -7.64
C ALA A 199 5.20 -10.13 -8.72
N TYR A 200 5.51 -11.35 -8.32
CA TYR A 200 5.79 -12.46 -9.22
C TYR A 200 4.55 -12.95 -9.99
N ASP A 201 3.45 -13.18 -9.28
CA ASP A 201 2.21 -13.69 -9.90
C ASP A 201 1.65 -12.76 -10.99
N ASN A 202 1.96 -11.46 -10.89
CA ASN A 202 1.36 -10.40 -11.71
C ASN A 202 2.35 -9.69 -12.62
N HIS A 203 3.64 -10.03 -12.56
CA HIS A 203 4.74 -9.37 -13.29
C HIS A 203 4.75 -7.85 -13.10
N VAL A 204 4.55 -7.39 -11.86
CA VAL A 204 4.58 -5.98 -11.48
C VAL A 204 5.70 -5.70 -10.48
N TYR A 205 6.15 -4.45 -10.42
CA TYR A 205 6.93 -4.00 -9.27
C TYR A 205 6.00 -3.77 -8.07
N VAL A 206 6.49 -4.08 -6.86
CA VAL A 206 5.76 -3.77 -5.63
C VAL A 206 6.61 -2.87 -4.75
N VAL A 207 6.05 -1.71 -4.37
CA VAL A 207 6.65 -0.78 -3.41
C VAL A 207 5.84 -0.85 -2.12
N ALA A 208 6.41 -1.48 -1.11
CA ALA A 208 5.71 -1.86 0.11
C ALA A 208 6.40 -1.26 1.36
N PRO A 209 6.13 0.01 1.71
CA PRO A 209 6.55 0.55 3.01
C PRO A 209 5.74 -0.07 4.13
N ASN A 210 6.39 -0.28 5.27
CA ASN A 210 5.76 -0.70 6.51
C ASN A 210 6.11 0.26 7.65
N ALA A 211 5.15 0.51 8.53
CA ALA A 211 5.37 1.30 9.74
C ALA A 211 6.41 0.65 10.67
N VAL A 212 7.01 1.46 11.53
CA VAL A 212 7.87 1.02 12.65
C VAL A 212 7.34 1.61 13.97
N GLY A 213 7.78 1.05 15.10
CA GLY A 213 7.42 1.58 16.42
C GLY A 213 6.05 1.15 16.91
N VAL A 214 5.40 2.00 17.69
CA VAL A 214 4.15 1.68 18.39
C VAL A 214 3.13 2.78 18.10
N ASP A 215 1.88 2.42 17.81
CA ASP A 215 0.79 3.37 17.58
C ASP A 215 -0.01 3.69 18.86
N PRO A 216 -1.00 4.61 18.80
CA PRO A 216 -1.85 4.95 19.94
C PRO A 216 -2.58 3.76 20.56
N GLY A 217 -2.94 2.76 19.77
CA GLY A 217 -3.59 1.53 20.24
C GLY A 217 -2.66 0.51 20.88
N GLY A 218 -1.34 0.75 20.81
CA GLY A 218 -0.30 -0.13 21.36
C GLY A 218 0.14 -1.25 20.42
N CYS A 219 -0.23 -1.20 19.15
CA CYS A 219 0.27 -2.14 18.14
C CYS A 219 1.74 -1.84 17.81
N VAL A 220 2.56 -2.89 17.71
CA VAL A 220 3.99 -2.79 17.42
C VAL A 220 4.26 -3.20 15.97
N TYR A 221 4.97 -2.36 15.24
CA TYR A 221 5.32 -2.54 13.83
C TYR A 221 6.81 -2.75 13.67
N PHE A 222 7.20 -3.67 12.79
CA PHE A 222 8.58 -4.15 12.69
C PHE A 222 9.35 -3.53 11.50
N GLY A 223 8.75 -2.66 10.68
CA GLY A 223 9.40 -2.13 9.49
C GLY A 223 9.62 -3.18 8.43
N ASN A 224 10.89 -3.36 8.02
CA ASN A 224 11.26 -4.27 6.93
C ASN A 224 10.50 -3.97 5.63
N SER A 225 10.38 -2.69 5.29
CA SER A 225 9.83 -2.24 4.01
C SER A 225 10.54 -2.90 2.84
N LEU A 226 9.81 -3.16 1.76
CA LEU A 226 10.33 -3.89 0.60
C LEU A 226 10.06 -3.13 -0.69
N ILE A 227 11.02 -3.20 -1.62
CA ILE A 227 10.81 -2.95 -3.04
C ILE A 227 11.13 -4.26 -3.75
N VAL A 228 10.16 -4.79 -4.49
CA VAL A 228 10.26 -6.11 -5.11
C VAL A 228 10.03 -5.99 -6.62
N GLY A 229 10.88 -6.64 -7.38
CA GLY A 229 10.79 -6.74 -8.82
C GLY A 229 9.83 -7.83 -9.30
N PRO A 230 9.40 -7.78 -10.57
CA PRO A 230 8.47 -8.73 -11.18
C PRO A 230 8.94 -10.20 -11.17
N THR A 231 10.21 -10.45 -10.95
CA THR A 231 10.80 -11.80 -10.81
C THR A 231 10.93 -12.23 -9.34
N ALA A 232 10.21 -11.56 -8.43
CA ALA A 232 10.25 -11.77 -6.99
C ALA A 232 11.59 -11.41 -6.32
N GLU A 233 12.51 -10.76 -7.01
CA GLU A 233 13.76 -10.28 -6.43
C GLU A 233 13.51 -9.10 -5.48
N VAL A 234 14.16 -9.09 -4.34
CA VAL A 234 14.12 -7.98 -3.40
C VAL A 234 15.17 -6.96 -3.84
N LEU A 235 14.71 -5.87 -4.47
CA LEU A 235 15.56 -4.78 -4.97
C LEU A 235 16.00 -3.82 -3.85
N GLY A 236 15.20 -3.74 -2.80
CA GLY A 236 15.51 -2.95 -1.61
C GLY A 236 14.79 -3.48 -0.37
N ARG A 237 15.49 -3.44 0.76
CA ARG A 237 14.97 -3.86 2.06
C ARG A 237 15.25 -2.80 3.12
N GLY A 238 14.23 -2.37 3.81
CA GLY A 238 14.33 -1.53 5.00
C GLY A 238 14.77 -2.32 6.23
N THR A 239 15.08 -1.60 7.29
CA THR A 239 15.40 -2.17 8.61
C THR A 239 14.17 -2.13 9.53
N SER A 240 14.36 -2.39 10.83
CA SER A 240 13.34 -2.19 11.86
C SER A 240 13.34 -0.79 12.48
N GLN A 241 14.04 0.16 11.87
CA GLN A 241 14.19 1.53 12.37
C GLN A 241 13.53 2.54 11.42
N PRO A 242 13.18 3.75 11.89
CA PRO A 242 12.75 4.85 11.03
C PRO A 242 13.79 5.15 9.95
N GLY A 243 13.31 5.41 8.72
CA GLY A 243 14.17 5.68 7.57
C GLY A 243 13.43 5.44 6.26
N TRP A 244 14.12 4.93 5.27
CA TRP A 244 13.53 4.57 3.98
C TRP A 244 14.28 3.42 3.32
N VAL A 245 13.62 2.83 2.34
CA VAL A 245 14.21 1.93 1.34
C VAL A 245 14.01 2.57 -0.02
N SER A 246 15.00 2.48 -0.91
CA SER A 246 14.90 2.96 -2.30
C SER A 246 15.54 1.99 -3.28
N ALA A 247 15.02 1.98 -4.49
CA ALA A 247 15.58 1.21 -5.60
C ALA A 247 15.22 1.88 -6.94
N THR A 248 16.08 1.71 -7.95
CA THR A 248 15.72 2.01 -9.32
C THR A 248 14.86 0.87 -9.86
N ILE A 249 13.67 1.19 -10.36
CA ILE A 249 12.74 0.25 -10.98
C ILE A 249 12.42 0.70 -12.41
N GLY A 250 11.87 -0.20 -13.23
CA GLY A 250 11.44 0.15 -14.60
C GLY A 250 12.19 -0.52 -15.73
N SER A 251 13.24 -1.32 -15.46
CA SER A 251 13.81 -2.19 -16.49
C SER A 251 12.80 -3.28 -16.88
N ASP A 252 12.88 -3.78 -18.12
CA ASP A 252 12.08 -4.93 -18.54
C ASP A 252 12.62 -6.20 -17.88
N PRO A 253 11.91 -6.77 -16.90
CA PRO A 253 12.37 -7.94 -16.17
C PRO A 253 12.32 -9.21 -17.02
N MET A 254 11.50 -9.22 -18.08
CA MET A 254 11.33 -10.38 -18.97
C MET A 254 12.60 -10.68 -19.77
N THR A 255 13.47 -9.69 -19.98
CA THR A 255 14.74 -9.89 -20.67
C THR A 255 15.80 -10.59 -19.83
N THR A 256 15.60 -10.71 -18.51
CA THR A 256 16.59 -11.22 -17.56
C THR A 256 16.25 -12.59 -16.94
N ILE A 257 15.09 -13.18 -17.28
CA ILE A 257 14.53 -14.36 -16.59
C ILE A 257 15.26 -15.70 -16.84
N SER A 258 16.27 -15.75 -17.66
CA SER A 258 16.98 -17.03 -17.87
C SER A 258 18.50 -16.92 -17.76
N PRO A 259 19.06 -16.53 -16.60
CA PRO A 259 20.49 -16.70 -16.40
C PRO A 259 20.80 -18.21 -16.36
N GLY A 260 21.56 -18.69 -17.37
CA GLY A 260 22.04 -20.07 -17.40
C GLY A 260 21.29 -21.04 -18.32
N SER A 261 20.23 -20.62 -19.01
CA SER A 261 19.62 -21.38 -20.09
C SER A 261 20.23 -21.00 -21.45
N SER A 262 20.56 -21.99 -22.27
CA SER A 262 20.99 -21.80 -23.65
C SER A 262 19.84 -21.36 -24.59
N VAL A 263 18.60 -21.43 -24.09
CA VAL A 263 17.39 -21.00 -24.80
C VAL A 263 16.71 -19.93 -23.97
N ARG A 264 16.47 -18.75 -24.58
CA ARG A 264 15.65 -17.70 -23.97
C ARG A 264 14.25 -18.26 -23.74
N GLN A 265 13.90 -18.46 -22.48
CA GLN A 265 12.54 -18.80 -22.07
C GLN A 265 11.87 -17.51 -21.56
N GLY A 266 10.92 -17.00 -22.33
CA GLY A 266 9.99 -15.98 -21.86
C GLY A 266 8.74 -16.70 -21.33
N PHE A 267 8.30 -16.36 -20.15
CA PHE A 267 6.99 -16.76 -19.64
C PHE A 267 6.27 -15.52 -19.11
N ASP A 268 4.96 -15.48 -19.31
CA ASP A 268 4.12 -14.37 -18.88
C ASP A 268 2.88 -14.92 -18.18
N HIS A 269 2.87 -14.84 -16.85
CA HIS A 269 1.75 -15.33 -16.04
C HIS A 269 0.42 -14.63 -16.38
N MET A 270 0.44 -13.44 -16.98
CA MET A 270 -0.78 -12.75 -17.37
C MET A 270 -1.36 -13.32 -18.66
N VAL A 271 -0.51 -13.65 -19.65
CA VAL A 271 -0.91 -14.15 -20.96
C VAL A 271 -1.15 -15.65 -20.95
N GLU A 272 -0.36 -16.41 -20.19
CA GLU A 272 -0.36 -17.89 -20.21
C GLU A 272 -1.48 -18.51 -19.33
N ARG A 273 -2.37 -17.70 -18.77
CA ARG A 273 -3.49 -18.20 -17.95
C ARG A 273 -4.47 -19.02 -18.79
N ASN A 274 -4.86 -20.19 -18.27
CA ASN A 274 -5.91 -20.99 -18.86
C ASN A 274 -7.30 -20.43 -18.49
N LEU A 275 -7.72 -19.39 -19.21
CA LEU A 275 -8.97 -18.69 -18.93
C LEU A 275 -10.21 -19.58 -19.09
N ASP A 276 -10.16 -20.59 -19.98
CA ASP A 276 -11.28 -21.51 -20.17
C ASP A 276 -11.45 -22.45 -18.97
N LEU A 277 -10.34 -22.85 -18.34
CA LEU A 277 -10.41 -23.58 -17.08
C LEU A 277 -11.04 -22.72 -15.99
N TYR A 278 -10.61 -21.47 -15.85
CA TYR A 278 -11.11 -20.56 -14.79
C TYR A 278 -12.61 -20.26 -14.98
N ARG A 279 -13.05 -20.04 -16.20
CA ARG A 279 -14.49 -19.87 -16.51
C ARG A 279 -15.32 -21.08 -16.10
N ARG A 280 -14.80 -22.31 -16.31
CA ARG A 280 -15.49 -23.55 -15.93
C ARG A 280 -15.68 -23.66 -14.40
N TYR A 281 -14.75 -23.15 -13.62
CA TYR A 281 -14.77 -23.19 -12.16
C TYR A 281 -15.11 -21.84 -11.52
N ARG A 282 -15.75 -20.95 -12.29
CA ARG A 282 -16.09 -19.61 -11.83
C ARG A 282 -16.90 -19.61 -10.53
N GLU A 283 -17.93 -20.44 -10.45
CA GLU A 283 -18.77 -20.54 -9.25
C GLU A 283 -17.98 -20.98 -8.00
N VAL A 284 -16.94 -21.82 -8.18
CA VAL A 284 -16.06 -22.23 -7.07
C VAL A 284 -15.15 -21.08 -6.65
N LEU A 285 -14.66 -20.27 -7.59
CA LEU A 285 -13.79 -19.13 -7.32
C LEU A 285 -14.55 -17.97 -6.67
N GLU A 286 -15.84 -17.84 -6.98
CA GLU A 286 -16.71 -16.77 -6.46
C GLU A 286 -17.46 -17.19 -5.17
N ALA A 287 -17.53 -18.49 -4.87
CA ALA A 287 -18.19 -18.98 -3.66
C ALA A 287 -17.42 -18.57 -2.40
N PRO A 288 -18.11 -18.24 -1.31
CA PRO A 288 -17.47 -18.03 -0.02
C PRO A 288 -16.72 -19.31 0.38
N ALA A 289 -15.40 -19.31 0.26
CA ALA A 289 -14.57 -20.45 0.62
C ALA A 289 -14.66 -20.70 2.13
N ARG A 290 -14.98 -21.92 2.52
CA ARG A 290 -14.89 -22.37 3.92
C ARG A 290 -13.44 -22.75 4.20
N SER A 291 -12.89 -22.22 5.29
CA SER A 291 -11.61 -22.72 5.77
C SER A 291 -11.76 -24.19 6.16
N PRO A 292 -10.96 -25.10 5.60
CA PRO A 292 -11.03 -26.52 5.95
C PRO A 292 -10.65 -26.79 7.42
N PHE A 293 -10.07 -25.80 8.11
CA PHE A 293 -9.56 -25.89 9.48
C PHE A 293 -10.25 -24.92 10.46
N GLY A 294 -11.25 -24.18 10.04
CA GLY A 294 -11.90 -23.17 10.87
C GLY A 294 -13.34 -23.53 11.23
N PRO A 295 -13.86 -23.01 12.37
CA PRO A 295 -15.27 -23.09 12.66
C PRO A 295 -16.08 -22.40 11.55
N GLU A 296 -17.30 -22.87 11.33
CA GLU A 296 -18.23 -22.19 10.42
C GLU A 296 -18.35 -20.72 10.84
N ARG A 297 -17.97 -19.80 9.96
CA ARG A 297 -18.29 -18.40 10.19
C ARG A 297 -19.79 -18.25 10.07
N PRO A 298 -20.46 -17.55 11.00
CA PRO A 298 -21.83 -17.14 10.76
C PRO A 298 -21.89 -16.36 9.45
N ALA A 299 -22.92 -16.57 8.69
CA ALA A 299 -23.16 -15.81 7.46
C ALA A 299 -23.15 -14.30 7.78
N PRO A 300 -22.67 -13.45 6.84
CA PRO A 300 -22.60 -12.01 7.03
C PRO A 300 -23.98 -11.40 7.31
#